data_8771fd1802dad98ded7c98d065b33eca
#
_entry.id   8771fd1802dad98ded7c98d065b33eca
#
_cell.length_a   1.000
_cell.length_b   1.000
_cell.length_c   1.000
_cell.angle_alpha   90.00
_cell.angle_beta   90.00
_cell.angle_gamma   90.00
#
_symmetry.space_group_name_H-M   'P 1'
#
loop_
_entity.id
_entity.type
_entity.pdbx_description
1 polymer ?
#
loop_
_entity_poly.entity_id
_entity_poly.type
_entity_poly.pdbx_seq_one_letter_code
_entity_poly.pdbx_strand_id
1 'polypeptide(L)'
;MRGDATADAMKPAAGRAPSPSPRPMGEGLTRHTSLAKSEGFRRFLPQGAKIWGILGLLVAVCLYTALSSNRFLRVQNVENLVHRTALFGILSIGAAFVIITGGIDLSIGSLVCLVGVLLPNLIAEHGWPVAAGVAAVLLLSVAIGVVHGLLITKVRLQPFVVTLCGLLLYRGVARGITGDMSQGFGVQFKGLRAIATSRLPIFGSSDNVFHLPA
;
A
#
# COMPACT_ATOMS: atom_id res chain seq x y z
N MET A 1 14.23 -70.83 50.18
CA MET A 1 15.70 -70.89 50.02
C MET A 1 16.14 -69.61 49.34
N ARG A 2 16.83 -68.82 50.15
CA ARG A 2 18.12 -68.18 49.94
C ARG A 2 18.11 -67.36 48.61
N GLY A 3 18.19 -66.10 48.63
CA GLY A 3 19.19 -65.17 49.16
C GLY A 3 19.73 -64.46 47.95
N ASP A 4 19.67 -63.18 47.89
CA ASP A 4 20.85 -62.39 48.07
C ASP A 4 20.47 -60.90 48.12
N ALA A 5 20.72 -60.39 49.29
CA ALA A 5 20.92 -58.98 49.50
C ALA A 5 22.33 -58.62 49.00
N THR A 6 22.48 -57.53 48.33
CA THR A 6 23.66 -56.68 48.29
C THR A 6 23.80 -56.06 46.84
N ALA A 7 23.31 -54.88 46.73
CA ALA A 7 23.92 -53.87 45.82
C ALA A 7 23.28 -52.51 46.05
N ASP A 8 23.17 -52.11 47.30
CA ASP A 8 22.94 -50.72 47.66
C ASP A 8 24.31 -50.09 48.02
N ALA A 9 25.05 -49.67 47.06
CA ALA A 9 26.23 -48.84 47.29
C ALA A 9 26.59 -48.07 45.99
N MET A 10 26.66 -46.75 46.20
CA MET A 10 27.33 -45.78 45.34
C MET A 10 26.40 -45.03 44.33
N LYS A 11 25.57 -44.16 44.90
CA LYS A 11 25.14 -42.97 44.22
C LYS A 11 26.25 -41.90 44.36
N PRO A 12 26.89 -41.46 43.28
CA PRO A 12 27.89 -40.39 43.40
C PRO A 12 27.16 -39.10 43.75
N ALA A 13 27.70 -38.37 44.72
CA ALA A 13 27.24 -37.08 45.21
C ALA A 13 27.14 -36.10 44.03
N ALA A 14 25.94 -35.58 43.81
CA ALA A 14 25.70 -34.49 42.87
C ALA A 14 26.59 -33.31 43.25
N GLY A 15 27.58 -33.03 42.43
CA GLY A 15 28.45 -31.88 42.58
C GLY A 15 27.61 -30.60 42.61
N ARG A 16 27.68 -29.87 43.69
CA ARG A 16 27.13 -28.52 43.84
C ARG A 16 27.68 -27.67 42.71
N ALA A 17 26.82 -27.17 41.87
CA ALA A 17 27.18 -26.15 40.87
C ALA A 17 27.79 -24.95 41.60
N PRO A 18 28.90 -24.39 41.09
CA PRO A 18 29.51 -23.20 41.69
C PRO A 18 28.52 -22.05 41.72
N SER A 19 28.43 -21.39 42.85
CA SER A 19 27.60 -20.20 43.03
C SER A 19 28.01 -19.14 42.01
N PRO A 20 27.06 -18.46 41.35
CA PRO A 20 27.42 -17.38 40.43
C PRO A 20 28.13 -16.27 41.19
N SER A 21 29.29 -15.87 40.69
CA SER A 21 30.07 -14.75 41.24
C SER A 21 29.21 -13.48 41.28
N PRO A 22 29.32 -12.67 42.36
CA PRO A 22 28.56 -11.42 42.43
C PRO A 22 28.98 -10.51 41.28
N ARG A 23 28.00 -10.13 40.45
CA ARG A 23 28.20 -9.14 39.39
C ARG A 23 28.56 -7.78 40.03
N PRO A 24 29.52 -7.04 39.50
CA PRO A 24 29.85 -5.72 40.02
C PRO A 24 28.61 -4.82 39.93
N MET A 25 28.23 -4.25 41.06
CA MET A 25 27.03 -3.41 41.28
C MET A 25 27.05 -2.05 40.54
N GLY A 26 27.98 -1.82 39.62
CA GLY A 26 28.16 -0.52 38.97
C GLY A 26 27.64 -0.41 37.53
N GLU A 27 27.50 -1.52 36.79
CA GLU A 27 27.21 -1.43 35.35
C GLU A 27 25.72 -1.41 35.00
N GLY A 28 24.84 -1.78 35.91
CA GLY A 28 23.39 -1.79 35.70
C GLY A 28 22.73 -0.42 35.75
N LEU A 29 23.26 0.50 36.57
CA LEU A 29 22.63 1.81 36.77
C LEU A 29 22.88 2.81 35.61
N THR A 30 24.01 2.70 34.94
CA THR A 30 24.34 3.65 33.86
C THR A 30 23.63 3.37 32.55
N ARG A 31 23.24 2.12 32.28
CA ARG A 31 22.46 1.78 31.07
C ARG A 31 20.96 2.14 31.18
N HIS A 32 20.36 2.02 32.35
CA HIS A 32 18.96 2.38 32.55
C HIS A 32 18.71 3.90 32.52
N THR A 33 19.67 4.72 32.92
CA THR A 33 19.52 6.19 32.90
C THR A 33 19.65 6.76 31.48
N SER A 34 20.41 6.12 30.58
CA SER A 34 20.56 6.57 29.19
C SER A 34 19.31 6.27 28.34
N LEU A 35 18.66 5.12 28.53
CA LEU A 35 17.44 4.76 27.81
C LEU A 35 16.21 5.52 28.34
N ALA A 36 16.13 5.77 29.63
CA ALA A 36 15.03 6.55 30.21
C ALA A 36 15.01 8.02 29.75
N LYS A 37 16.17 8.58 29.41
CA LYS A 37 16.25 9.96 28.92
C LYS A 37 15.77 10.13 27.50
N SER A 38 15.82 9.08 26.65
CA SER A 38 15.33 9.12 25.28
C SER A 38 13.82 8.88 25.19
N GLU A 39 13.24 8.15 26.13
CA GLU A 39 11.79 7.92 26.17
C GLU A 39 11.01 9.12 26.74
N GLY A 40 11.60 9.90 27.63
CA GLY A 40 10.99 11.10 28.21
C GLY A 40 10.70 12.18 27.15
N PHE A 41 11.54 12.31 26.13
CA PHE A 41 11.36 13.32 25.08
C PHE A 41 10.23 12.95 24.10
N ARG A 42 9.95 11.65 23.90
CA ARG A 42 8.85 11.18 23.03
C ARG A 42 7.47 11.33 23.67
N ARG A 43 7.37 11.37 24.99
CA ARG A 43 6.09 11.48 25.71
C ARG A 43 5.54 12.90 25.80
N PHE A 44 6.36 13.92 25.54
CA PHE A 44 5.98 15.33 25.79
C PHE A 44 5.33 16.04 24.60
N LEU A 45 5.26 15.43 23.41
CA LEU A 45 4.53 16.02 22.30
C LEU A 45 3.08 15.51 22.33
N PRO A 46 2.09 16.35 22.65
CA PRO A 46 0.69 15.99 22.54
C PRO A 46 0.42 15.49 21.10
N GLN A 47 -0.45 14.50 20.95
CA GLN A 47 -0.75 13.91 19.62
C GLN A 47 -1.12 14.97 18.59
N GLY A 48 -1.73 16.08 19.03
CA GLY A 48 -1.97 17.25 18.19
C GLY A 48 -0.72 17.92 17.63
N ALA A 49 0.37 18.01 18.41
CA ALA A 49 1.59 18.67 17.95
C ALA A 49 2.27 17.93 16.79
N LYS A 50 2.11 16.61 16.68
CA LYS A 50 2.64 15.83 15.54
C LYS A 50 1.89 16.16 14.26
N ILE A 51 0.58 16.30 14.34
CA ILE A 51 -0.27 16.65 13.19
C ILE A 51 0.08 18.06 12.71
N TRP A 52 0.22 19.02 13.63
CA TRP A 52 0.63 20.38 13.31
C TRP A 52 2.04 20.46 12.73
N GLY A 53 2.98 19.62 13.22
CA GLY A 53 4.32 19.52 12.67
C GLY A 53 4.32 19.01 11.21
N ILE A 54 3.56 17.97 10.91
CA ILE A 54 3.42 17.43 9.55
C ILE A 54 2.73 18.45 8.64
N LEU A 55 1.66 19.09 9.12
CA LEU A 55 0.94 20.11 8.37
C LEU A 55 1.85 21.32 8.10
N GLY A 56 2.62 21.77 9.10
CA GLY A 56 3.57 22.85 8.96
C GLY A 56 4.68 22.55 7.94
N LEU A 57 5.20 21.32 7.97
CA LEU A 57 6.18 20.87 6.98
C LEU A 57 5.58 20.84 5.56
N LEU A 58 4.35 20.33 5.43
CA LEU A 58 3.64 20.31 4.15
C LEU A 58 3.47 21.73 3.59
N VAL A 59 2.98 22.65 4.42
CA VAL A 59 2.79 24.05 4.04
C VAL A 59 4.13 24.70 3.66
N ALA A 60 5.19 24.46 4.42
CA ALA A 60 6.52 24.99 4.12
C ALA A 60 7.06 24.50 2.77
N VAL A 61 6.90 23.20 2.45
CA VAL A 61 7.30 22.63 1.16
C VAL A 61 6.46 23.20 0.03
N CYS A 62 5.14 23.33 0.20
CA CYS A 62 4.26 23.92 -0.79
C CYS A 62 4.62 25.39 -1.06
N LEU A 63 4.90 26.15 0.00
CA LEU A 63 5.28 27.56 -0.10
C LEU A 63 6.63 27.72 -0.80
N TYR A 64 7.63 26.93 -0.40
CA TYR A 64 8.93 26.91 -1.05
C TYR A 64 8.81 26.60 -2.55
N THR A 65 8.03 25.58 -2.91
CA THR A 65 7.84 25.20 -4.31
C THR A 65 7.08 26.26 -5.10
N ALA A 66 6.09 26.90 -4.49
CA ALA A 66 5.32 27.98 -5.10
C ALA A 66 6.21 29.22 -5.40
N LEU A 67 7.11 29.55 -4.47
CA LEU A 67 8.06 30.67 -4.65
C LEU A 67 9.19 30.34 -5.62
N SER A 68 9.63 29.07 -5.67
CA SER A 68 10.73 28.64 -6.55
C SER A 68 10.30 28.36 -7.99
N SER A 69 9.01 28.11 -8.24
CA SER A 69 8.52 27.70 -9.56
C SER A 69 7.19 28.34 -9.92
N ASN A 70 7.22 29.20 -10.95
CA ASN A 70 6.01 29.81 -11.51
C ASN A 70 5.03 28.79 -12.16
N ARG A 71 5.46 27.52 -12.27
CA ARG A 71 4.61 26.43 -12.82
C ARG A 71 3.78 25.75 -11.77
N PHE A 72 4.15 25.87 -10.49
CA PHE A 72 3.49 25.15 -9.40
C PHE A 72 2.01 25.54 -9.24
N LEU A 73 1.72 26.84 -9.30
CA LEU A 73 0.37 27.40 -9.15
C LEU A 73 -0.39 27.54 -10.49
N ARG A 74 0.16 27.05 -11.60
CA ARG A 74 -0.59 27.06 -12.87
C ARG A 74 -1.82 26.18 -12.76
N VAL A 75 -2.93 26.66 -13.36
CA VAL A 75 -4.23 25.96 -13.40
C VAL A 75 -4.06 24.50 -13.87
N GLN A 76 -3.29 24.28 -14.95
CA GLN A 76 -3.00 22.94 -15.48
C GLN A 76 -2.33 22.02 -14.47
N ASN A 77 -1.43 22.55 -13.62
CA ASN A 77 -0.79 21.73 -12.59
C ASN A 77 -1.76 21.36 -11.47
N VAL A 78 -2.60 22.32 -11.07
CA VAL A 78 -3.63 22.10 -10.06
C VAL A 78 -4.69 21.11 -10.57
N GLU A 79 -5.14 21.24 -11.82
CA GLU A 79 -6.03 20.26 -12.46
C GLU A 79 -5.42 18.86 -12.46
N ASN A 80 -4.17 18.71 -12.90
CA ASN A 80 -3.48 17.41 -12.89
C ASN A 80 -3.36 16.83 -11.48
N LEU A 81 -3.15 17.68 -10.49
CA LEU A 81 -3.11 17.27 -9.08
C LEU A 81 -4.47 16.75 -8.63
N VAL A 82 -5.56 17.48 -8.93
CA VAL A 82 -6.92 17.07 -8.59
C VAL A 82 -7.30 15.75 -9.27
N HIS A 83 -7.00 15.59 -10.57
CA HIS A 83 -7.23 14.34 -11.29
C HIS A 83 -6.53 13.14 -10.64
N ARG A 84 -5.24 13.30 -10.35
CA ARG A 84 -4.47 12.23 -9.69
C ARG A 84 -4.99 11.94 -8.29
N THR A 85 -5.32 12.97 -7.53
CA THR A 85 -5.87 12.81 -6.18
C THR A 85 -7.24 12.13 -6.20
N ALA A 86 -8.11 12.45 -7.15
CA ALA A 86 -9.41 11.79 -7.31
C ALA A 86 -9.24 10.29 -7.60
N LEU A 87 -8.35 9.92 -8.52
CA LEU A 87 -8.05 8.52 -8.82
C LEU A 87 -7.55 7.77 -7.56
N PHE A 88 -6.55 8.31 -6.87
CA PHE A 88 -6.04 7.71 -5.65
C PHE A 88 -7.09 7.71 -4.51
N GLY A 89 -7.98 8.71 -4.48
CA GLY A 89 -9.10 8.76 -3.55
C GLY A 89 -10.05 7.57 -3.72
N ILE A 90 -10.45 7.26 -4.95
CA ILE A 90 -11.30 6.09 -5.25
C ILE A 90 -10.60 4.79 -4.83
N LEU A 91 -9.32 4.63 -5.17
CA LEU A 91 -8.54 3.46 -4.78
C LEU A 91 -8.41 3.34 -3.26
N SER A 92 -8.25 4.47 -2.56
CA SER A 92 -8.15 4.52 -1.10
C SER A 92 -9.45 4.11 -0.41
N ILE A 93 -10.62 4.44 -0.99
CA ILE A 93 -11.92 3.97 -0.49
C ILE A 93 -11.98 2.45 -0.59
N GLY A 94 -11.60 1.86 -1.73
CA GLY A 94 -11.53 0.41 -1.89
C GLY A 94 -10.58 -0.25 -0.88
N ALA A 95 -9.40 0.32 -0.68
CA ALA A 95 -8.43 -0.16 0.31
C ALA A 95 -8.96 -0.05 1.75
N ALA A 96 -9.72 1.02 2.07
CA ALA A 96 -10.29 1.21 3.40
C ALA A 96 -11.25 0.08 3.78
N PHE A 97 -12.07 -0.43 2.85
CA PHE A 97 -12.92 -1.59 3.12
C PHE A 97 -12.12 -2.83 3.51
N VAL A 98 -10.99 -3.07 2.83
CA VAL A 98 -10.11 -4.20 3.16
C VAL A 98 -9.47 -4.01 4.53
N ILE A 99 -9.03 -2.79 4.87
CA ILE A 99 -8.41 -2.49 6.16
C ILE A 99 -9.43 -2.63 7.31
N ILE A 100 -10.67 -2.19 7.10
CA ILE A 100 -11.75 -2.33 8.10
C ILE A 100 -12.03 -3.81 8.43
N THR A 101 -11.90 -4.70 7.46
CA THR A 101 -12.03 -6.15 7.67
C THR A 101 -10.79 -6.80 8.29
N GLY A 102 -9.76 -6.01 8.63
CA GLY A 102 -8.50 -6.49 9.20
C GLY A 102 -7.54 -7.12 8.18
N GLY A 103 -7.80 -6.95 6.88
CA GLY A 103 -6.95 -7.43 5.81
C GLY A 103 -5.94 -6.37 5.35
N ILE A 104 -4.93 -6.84 4.60
CA ILE A 104 -4.01 -5.98 3.85
C ILE A 104 -4.06 -6.44 2.40
N ASP A 105 -4.36 -5.51 1.47
CA ASP A 105 -4.36 -5.80 0.04
C ASP A 105 -3.22 -5.07 -0.67
N LEU A 106 -2.23 -5.85 -1.09
CA LEU A 106 -1.09 -5.37 -1.86
C LEU A 106 -1.32 -5.46 -3.37
N SER A 107 -2.41 -6.12 -3.80
CA SER A 107 -2.66 -6.40 -5.22
C SER A 107 -3.33 -5.24 -5.96
N ILE A 108 -3.94 -4.28 -5.26
CA ILE A 108 -4.72 -3.18 -5.84
C ILE A 108 -3.94 -2.48 -6.97
N GLY A 109 -2.70 -2.07 -6.70
CA GLY A 109 -1.88 -1.37 -7.70
C GLY A 109 -1.55 -2.20 -8.94
N SER A 110 -1.32 -3.50 -8.77
CA SER A 110 -1.04 -4.42 -9.87
C SER A 110 -2.28 -4.78 -10.67
N LEU A 111 -3.45 -4.83 -10.02
CA LEU A 111 -4.74 -5.03 -10.69
C LEU A 111 -5.09 -3.81 -11.54
N VAL A 112 -4.91 -2.60 -11.02
CA VAL A 112 -5.08 -1.36 -11.79
C VAL A 112 -4.15 -1.32 -12.99
N CYS A 113 -2.89 -1.74 -12.82
CA CYS A 113 -1.93 -1.86 -13.91
C CYS A 113 -2.43 -2.86 -14.96
N LEU A 114 -2.86 -4.07 -14.57
CA LEU A 114 -3.36 -5.09 -15.48
C LEU A 114 -4.56 -4.60 -16.29
N VAL A 115 -5.56 -4.01 -15.63
CA VAL A 115 -6.75 -3.44 -16.27
C VAL A 115 -6.37 -2.31 -17.22
N GLY A 116 -5.46 -1.42 -16.78
CA GLY A 116 -4.99 -0.28 -17.56
C GLY A 116 -4.24 -0.67 -18.84
N VAL A 117 -3.63 -1.86 -18.87
CA VAL A 117 -2.92 -2.39 -20.04
C VAL A 117 -3.85 -3.24 -20.91
N LEU A 118 -4.70 -4.03 -20.27
CA LEU A 118 -5.59 -4.97 -20.97
C LEU A 118 -6.66 -4.22 -21.79
N LEU A 119 -7.23 -3.16 -21.25
CA LEU A 119 -8.28 -2.41 -21.91
C LEU A 119 -7.82 -1.80 -23.25
N PRO A 120 -6.71 -1.04 -23.33
CA PRO A 120 -6.22 -0.57 -24.64
C PRO A 120 -5.78 -1.71 -25.54
N ASN A 121 -5.20 -2.79 -25.02
CA ASN A 121 -4.83 -3.95 -25.83
C ASN A 121 -6.05 -4.59 -26.52
N LEU A 122 -7.14 -4.82 -25.78
CA LEU A 122 -8.38 -5.36 -26.37
C LEU A 122 -8.99 -4.43 -27.43
N ILE A 123 -9.03 -3.13 -27.16
CA ILE A 123 -9.71 -2.17 -28.03
C ILE A 123 -8.84 -1.76 -29.22
N ALA A 124 -7.59 -1.39 -28.98
CA ALA A 124 -6.72 -0.83 -30.01
C ALA A 124 -6.03 -1.89 -30.85
N GLU A 125 -5.60 -3.01 -30.26
CA GLU A 125 -4.88 -4.06 -30.99
C GLU A 125 -5.80 -5.15 -31.52
N HIS A 126 -6.81 -5.54 -30.73
CA HIS A 126 -7.71 -6.62 -31.12
C HIS A 126 -9.04 -6.13 -31.73
N GLY A 127 -9.25 -4.79 -31.81
CA GLY A 127 -10.42 -4.21 -32.48
C GLY A 127 -11.75 -4.43 -31.76
N TRP A 128 -11.73 -4.72 -30.46
CA TRP A 128 -12.98 -4.92 -29.72
C TRP A 128 -13.80 -3.62 -29.62
N PRO A 129 -15.15 -3.73 -29.62
CA PRO A 129 -15.98 -2.58 -29.29
C PRO A 129 -15.66 -2.05 -27.89
N VAL A 130 -15.63 -0.74 -27.71
CA VAL A 130 -15.29 -0.09 -26.43
C VAL A 130 -16.12 -0.65 -25.27
N ALA A 131 -17.44 -0.78 -25.47
CA ALA A 131 -18.35 -1.32 -24.45
C ALA A 131 -17.99 -2.76 -24.05
N ALA A 132 -17.63 -3.62 -25.02
CA ALA A 132 -17.22 -4.99 -24.76
C ALA A 132 -15.88 -5.06 -24.01
N GLY A 133 -14.90 -4.22 -24.40
CA GLY A 133 -13.62 -4.12 -23.71
C GLY A 133 -13.78 -3.66 -22.25
N VAL A 134 -14.58 -2.64 -22.01
CA VAL A 134 -14.88 -2.15 -20.65
C VAL A 134 -15.59 -3.23 -19.83
N ALA A 135 -16.62 -3.89 -20.40
CA ALA A 135 -17.30 -4.97 -19.71
C ALA A 135 -16.36 -6.12 -19.36
N ALA A 136 -15.47 -6.50 -20.28
CA ALA A 136 -14.51 -7.57 -20.06
C ALA A 136 -13.55 -7.29 -18.89
N VAL A 137 -12.98 -6.09 -18.82
CA VAL A 137 -12.05 -5.73 -17.72
C VAL A 137 -12.77 -5.58 -16.40
N LEU A 138 -14.02 -5.10 -16.38
CA LEU A 138 -14.84 -5.04 -15.18
C LEU A 138 -15.17 -6.45 -14.67
N LEU A 139 -15.62 -7.34 -15.52
CA LEU A 139 -15.89 -8.74 -15.17
C LEU A 139 -14.63 -9.45 -14.66
N LEU A 140 -13.49 -9.23 -15.32
CA LEU A 140 -12.21 -9.75 -14.87
C LEU A 140 -11.86 -9.25 -13.46
N SER A 141 -12.03 -7.94 -13.20
CA SER A 141 -11.76 -7.36 -11.88
C SER A 141 -12.65 -7.95 -10.79
N VAL A 142 -13.94 -8.13 -11.08
CA VAL A 142 -14.90 -8.78 -10.17
C VAL A 142 -14.49 -10.23 -9.94
N ALA A 143 -14.18 -10.99 -11.00
CA ALA A 143 -13.76 -12.38 -10.89
C ALA A 143 -12.50 -12.53 -10.01
N ILE A 144 -11.50 -11.66 -10.19
CA ILE A 144 -10.29 -11.62 -9.36
C ILE A 144 -10.66 -11.33 -7.90
N GLY A 145 -11.54 -10.35 -7.65
CA GLY A 145 -12.01 -10.03 -6.30
C GLY A 145 -12.72 -11.21 -5.64
N VAL A 146 -13.57 -11.92 -6.38
CA VAL A 146 -14.25 -13.14 -5.89
C VAL A 146 -13.24 -14.23 -5.56
N VAL A 147 -12.26 -14.48 -6.43
CA VAL A 147 -11.21 -15.48 -6.18
C VAL A 147 -10.42 -15.14 -4.92
N HIS A 148 -9.97 -13.89 -4.74
CA HIS A 148 -9.29 -13.44 -3.53
C HIS A 148 -10.18 -13.63 -2.30
N GLY A 149 -11.45 -13.21 -2.38
CA GLY A 149 -12.41 -13.38 -1.29
C GLY A 149 -12.62 -14.84 -0.91
N LEU A 150 -12.73 -15.75 -1.87
CA LEU A 150 -12.86 -17.20 -1.61
C LEU A 150 -11.60 -17.79 -0.99
N LEU A 151 -10.43 -17.44 -1.48
CA LEU A 151 -9.16 -17.91 -0.92
C LEU A 151 -8.99 -17.48 0.55
N ILE A 152 -9.37 -16.25 0.87
CA ILE A 152 -9.25 -15.72 2.22
C ILE A 152 -10.33 -16.31 3.15
N THR A 153 -11.59 -16.36 2.70
CA THR A 153 -12.71 -16.73 3.58
C THR A 153 -12.96 -18.22 3.66
N LYS A 154 -12.88 -18.95 2.54
CA LYS A 154 -13.18 -20.40 2.48
C LYS A 154 -11.93 -21.25 2.70
N VAL A 155 -10.83 -20.90 2.03
CA VAL A 155 -9.55 -21.63 2.19
C VAL A 155 -8.81 -21.16 3.44
N ARG A 156 -9.20 -20.01 4.03
CA ARG A 156 -8.60 -19.41 5.24
C ARG A 156 -7.12 -19.07 5.08
N LEU A 157 -6.72 -18.66 3.89
CA LEU A 157 -5.38 -18.14 3.65
C LEU A 157 -5.24 -16.74 4.23
N GLN A 158 -4.03 -16.38 4.64
CA GLN A 158 -3.75 -15.04 5.11
C GLN A 158 -3.94 -14.02 3.97
N PRO A 159 -4.69 -12.91 4.18
CA PRO A 159 -4.92 -11.88 3.16
C PRO A 159 -3.62 -11.35 2.52
N PHE A 160 -2.61 -11.13 3.35
CA PHE A 160 -1.30 -10.66 2.90
C PHE A 160 -0.65 -11.60 1.86
N VAL A 161 -0.68 -12.91 2.10
CA VAL A 161 -0.07 -13.90 1.19
C VAL A 161 -0.83 -13.96 -0.13
N VAL A 162 -2.17 -13.99 -0.07
CA VAL A 162 -3.03 -14.04 -1.27
C VAL A 162 -2.80 -12.80 -2.14
N THR A 163 -2.79 -11.62 -1.54
CA THR A 163 -2.65 -10.37 -2.27
C THR A 163 -1.23 -10.13 -2.76
N LEU A 164 -0.20 -10.61 -2.04
CA LEU A 164 1.18 -10.60 -2.50
C LEU A 164 1.37 -11.48 -3.74
N CYS A 165 0.81 -12.71 -3.72
CA CYS A 165 0.80 -13.58 -4.90
C CYS A 165 0.06 -12.93 -6.07
N GLY A 166 -1.09 -12.30 -5.81
CA GLY A 166 -1.85 -11.54 -6.79
C GLY A 166 -1.04 -10.39 -7.39
N LEU A 167 -0.31 -9.64 -6.56
CA LEU A 167 0.57 -8.55 -7.01
C LEU A 167 1.59 -9.03 -8.05
N LEU A 168 2.26 -10.15 -7.77
CA LEU A 168 3.28 -10.71 -8.68
C LEU A 168 2.63 -11.28 -9.94
N LEU A 169 1.53 -12.03 -9.77
CA LEU A 169 0.81 -12.65 -10.88
C LEU A 169 0.29 -11.60 -11.87
N TYR A 170 -0.43 -10.57 -11.38
CA TYR A 170 -1.02 -9.56 -12.26
C TYR A 170 0.02 -8.71 -12.97
N ARG A 171 1.14 -8.41 -12.30
CA ARG A 171 2.30 -7.79 -12.96
C ARG A 171 2.91 -8.68 -14.05
N GLY A 172 3.10 -9.96 -13.74
CA GLY A 172 3.62 -10.91 -14.71
C GLY A 172 2.73 -11.04 -15.93
N VAL A 173 1.42 -11.16 -15.73
CA VAL A 173 0.42 -11.22 -16.82
C VAL A 173 0.41 -9.92 -17.64
N ALA A 174 0.41 -8.76 -16.98
CA ALA A 174 0.45 -7.46 -17.66
C ALA A 174 1.68 -7.34 -18.56
N ARG A 175 2.86 -7.70 -18.06
CA ARG A 175 4.11 -7.72 -18.84
C ARG A 175 4.08 -8.72 -19.98
N GLY A 176 3.55 -9.92 -19.73
CA GLY A 176 3.42 -10.95 -20.76
C GLY A 176 2.52 -10.54 -21.92
N ILE A 177 1.43 -9.80 -21.64
CA ILE A 177 0.52 -9.28 -22.66
C ILE A 177 1.18 -8.18 -23.48
N THR A 178 1.96 -7.30 -22.86
CA THR A 178 2.48 -6.08 -23.49
C THR A 178 3.90 -6.21 -24.01
N GLY A 179 4.61 -7.27 -23.64
CA GLY A 179 6.05 -7.39 -23.90
C GLY A 179 6.85 -6.23 -23.27
N ASP A 180 6.44 -5.77 -22.08
CA ASP A 180 6.99 -4.60 -21.38
C ASP A 180 6.84 -3.25 -22.12
N MET A 181 5.99 -3.19 -23.16
CA MET A 181 5.72 -1.97 -23.91
C MET A 181 4.57 -1.19 -23.29
N SER A 182 4.67 0.16 -23.34
CA SER A 182 3.58 1.03 -22.90
C SER A 182 2.36 0.89 -23.81
N GLN A 183 1.22 0.64 -23.21
CA GLN A 183 -0.05 0.55 -23.91
C GLN A 183 -0.83 1.85 -23.83
N GLY A 184 -1.54 2.21 -24.89
CA GLY A 184 -2.38 3.39 -24.94
C GLY A 184 -3.43 3.29 -26.04
N PHE A 185 -4.47 4.12 -25.93
CA PHE A 185 -5.58 4.12 -26.91
C PHE A 185 -5.24 4.80 -28.24
N GLY A 186 -4.02 5.33 -28.42
CA GLY A 186 -3.67 6.07 -29.62
C GLY A 186 -4.55 7.31 -29.81
N VAL A 187 -4.54 7.83 -31.06
CA VAL A 187 -5.32 9.03 -31.44
C VAL A 187 -6.73 8.70 -31.96
N GLN A 188 -7.02 7.43 -32.21
CA GLN A 188 -8.26 7.00 -32.89
C GLN A 188 -9.50 7.02 -31.98
N PHE A 189 -9.32 6.81 -30.67
CA PHE A 189 -10.43 6.69 -29.71
C PHE A 189 -10.75 8.02 -29.02
N LYS A 190 -11.13 9.04 -29.84
CA LYS A 190 -11.47 10.39 -29.36
C LYS A 190 -12.60 10.39 -28.32
N GLY A 191 -13.62 9.51 -28.48
CA GLY A 191 -14.72 9.42 -27.54
C GLY A 191 -14.31 8.93 -26.15
N LEU A 192 -13.48 7.88 -26.07
CA LEU A 192 -12.97 7.38 -24.79
C LEU A 192 -12.04 8.40 -24.11
N ARG A 193 -11.23 9.05 -24.92
CA ARG A 193 -10.38 10.16 -24.44
C ARG A 193 -11.22 11.33 -23.96
N ALA A 194 -12.32 11.66 -24.64
CA ALA A 194 -13.23 12.73 -24.23
C ALA A 194 -13.87 12.41 -22.86
N ILE A 195 -14.28 11.18 -22.58
CA ILE A 195 -14.79 10.76 -21.26
C ILE A 195 -13.71 10.92 -20.18
N ALA A 196 -12.48 10.46 -20.47
CA ALA A 196 -11.37 10.55 -19.52
C ALA A 196 -10.84 11.99 -19.33
N THR A 197 -11.03 12.86 -20.31
CA THR A 197 -10.58 14.25 -20.29
C THR A 197 -11.72 15.25 -20.29
N SER A 198 -13.00 14.78 -20.16
CA SER A 198 -14.14 15.68 -20.07
C SER A 198 -14.00 16.55 -18.82
N ARG A 199 -14.21 17.85 -19.05
CA ARG A 199 -14.04 18.87 -18.03
C ARG A 199 -15.39 19.49 -17.76
N LEU A 200 -15.87 19.42 -16.54
CA LEU A 200 -17.07 20.14 -16.15
C LEU A 200 -16.74 21.62 -15.90
N PRO A 201 -17.36 22.56 -16.61
CA PRO A 201 -17.13 23.97 -16.34
C PRO A 201 -17.79 24.34 -14.99
N ILE A 202 -17.00 24.57 -13.96
CA ILE A 202 -17.52 24.89 -12.62
C ILE A 202 -17.74 26.37 -12.42
N PHE A 203 -17.02 27.23 -13.18
CA PHE A 203 -17.23 28.66 -13.18
C PHE A 203 -17.13 29.19 -14.61
N GLY A 204 -18.18 29.91 -15.03
CA GLY A 204 -18.27 30.48 -16.35
C GLY A 204 -17.31 31.65 -16.55
N SER A 205 -16.43 31.53 -17.46
CA SER A 205 -15.90 32.52 -18.36
C SER A 205 -14.75 31.94 -19.19
N SER A 206 -14.70 32.36 -20.40
CA SER A 206 -14.19 31.70 -21.60
C SER A 206 -12.71 31.37 -21.71
N ASP A 207 -11.83 31.73 -20.79
CA ASP A 207 -10.38 31.47 -20.96
C ASP A 207 -9.59 31.05 -19.72
N ASN A 208 -10.22 31.02 -18.53
CA ASN A 208 -9.57 30.64 -17.28
C ASN A 208 -10.44 29.75 -16.40
N VAL A 209 -11.10 28.78 -17.02
CA VAL A 209 -12.05 27.92 -16.29
C VAL A 209 -11.34 26.78 -15.59
N PHE A 210 -11.56 26.67 -14.30
CA PHE A 210 -11.17 25.52 -13.52
C PHE A 210 -12.10 24.35 -13.88
N HIS A 211 -11.59 23.38 -14.61
CA HIS A 211 -12.35 22.19 -15.03
C HIS A 211 -12.11 21.05 -14.06
N LEU A 212 -13.14 20.60 -13.34
CA LEU A 212 -13.08 19.34 -12.62
C LEU A 212 -13.27 18.16 -13.58
N PRO A 213 -12.58 17.05 -13.38
CA PRO A 213 -12.82 15.83 -14.13
C PRO A 213 -14.21 15.29 -13.78
N ALA A 214 -14.94 14.86 -14.80
CA ALA A 214 -16.21 14.16 -14.66
C ALA A 214 -16.01 12.72 -14.17
#